data_9d292d41039645552dc7671599f331a9
#
_entry.id   9d292d41039645552dc7671599f331a9
#
_cell.length_a   1.000
_cell.length_b   1.000
_cell.length_c   1.000
_cell.angle_alpha   90.00
_cell.angle_beta   90.00
_cell.angle_gamma   90.00
#
_symmetry.space_group_name_H-M   'P 1'
#
loop_
_entity.id
_entity.type
_entity.pdbx_description
1 polymer ?
#
loop_
_entity_poly.entity_id
_entity_poly.type
_entity_poly.pdbx_seq_one_letter_code
_entity_poly.pdbx_strand_id
1 'polypeptide(L)'
;MTFVMAIPAAMAGEVEVLHWWTSGGEAKSVAVLKDLLEKEGHTWKDFAVAGGGGDTAMTVLRSRAVAGNPPTAAQVKGPQIQQWGDEGVLADLGRVARAEKWDDILPEVVADIMKYKGSYVAVPVNVHRINWMWVNPEVFRKAGAKVPETWGELEEAAQKIQDAGMVPIAFGGQDWQEATVFESIVIGVGGADFY
;
A
#
# COMPACT_ATOMS: atom_id res chain seq x y z
N MET A 1 32.91 15.48 -38.38
CA MET A 1 31.56 16.00 -38.28
C MET A 1 30.88 15.23 -37.17
N THR A 2 30.91 15.77 -35.95
CA THR A 2 30.42 15.10 -34.74
C THR A 2 28.92 15.40 -34.60
N PHE A 3 28.08 14.40 -34.78
CA PHE A 3 26.64 14.52 -34.56
C PHE A 3 26.35 14.52 -33.06
N VAL A 4 26.03 15.66 -32.49
CA VAL A 4 25.49 15.74 -31.13
C VAL A 4 24.00 15.40 -31.24
N MET A 5 23.65 14.16 -30.84
CA MET A 5 22.23 13.82 -30.59
C MET A 5 21.75 14.61 -29.40
N ALA A 6 20.91 15.61 -29.64
CA ALA A 6 20.16 16.25 -28.57
C ALA A 6 19.16 15.21 -28.02
N ILE A 7 19.37 14.79 -26.79
CA ILE A 7 18.37 14.01 -26.04
C ILE A 7 17.21 14.99 -25.82
N PRO A 8 15.99 14.67 -26.26
CA PRO A 8 14.84 15.56 -25.98
C PRO A 8 14.70 15.66 -24.47
N ALA A 9 14.84 16.87 -23.94
CA ALA A 9 14.53 17.14 -22.54
C ALA A 9 13.10 16.67 -22.29
N ALA A 10 12.90 15.83 -21.27
CA ALA A 10 11.55 15.47 -20.83
C ALA A 10 10.80 16.77 -20.55
N MET A 11 9.66 16.97 -21.21
CA MET A 11 8.85 18.18 -20.98
C MET A 11 8.36 18.15 -19.54
N ALA A 12 8.66 19.21 -18.78
CA ALA A 12 8.11 19.44 -17.46
C ALA A 12 6.58 19.39 -17.53
N GLY A 13 5.95 18.59 -16.69
CA GLY A 13 4.50 18.43 -16.65
C GLY A 13 3.97 18.50 -15.21
N GLU A 14 2.67 18.79 -15.09
CA GLU A 14 1.97 18.67 -13.83
C GLU A 14 1.62 17.19 -13.58
N VAL A 15 1.93 16.69 -12.40
CA VAL A 15 1.63 15.32 -11.96
C VAL A 15 0.68 15.41 -10.77
N GLU A 16 -0.60 15.19 -11.02
CA GLU A 16 -1.62 15.10 -9.97
C GLU A 16 -1.65 13.67 -9.43
N VAL A 17 -1.43 13.52 -8.11
CA VAL A 17 -1.34 12.21 -7.46
C VAL A 17 -2.39 12.09 -6.38
N LEU A 18 -3.35 11.18 -6.60
CA LEU A 18 -4.35 10.83 -5.60
C LEU A 18 -3.77 9.80 -4.65
N HIS A 19 -3.79 10.10 -3.36
CA HIS A 19 -3.34 9.19 -2.31
C HIS A 19 -4.08 9.44 -0.99
N TRP A 20 -3.94 8.51 -0.02
CA TRP A 20 -4.52 8.65 1.33
C TRP A 20 -3.48 8.70 2.45
N TRP A 21 -2.21 8.81 2.11
CA TRP A 21 -1.11 8.86 3.06
C TRP A 21 -0.89 10.29 3.56
N THR A 22 -1.60 10.66 4.61
CA THR A 22 -1.65 12.02 5.13
C THR A 22 -0.89 12.22 6.43
N SER A 23 -0.31 11.15 7.04
CA SER A 23 0.38 11.24 8.32
C SER A 23 1.51 10.23 8.46
N GLY A 24 2.38 10.46 9.45
CA GLY A 24 3.43 9.52 9.86
C GLY A 24 4.46 9.20 8.77
N GLY A 25 4.89 7.94 8.72
CA GLY A 25 5.88 7.45 7.75
C GLY A 25 5.37 7.47 6.32
N GLU A 26 4.08 7.24 6.13
CA GLU A 26 3.43 7.22 4.82
C GLU A 26 3.48 8.61 4.15
N ALA A 27 3.15 9.68 4.89
CA ALA A 27 3.27 11.04 4.39
C ALA A 27 4.72 11.41 4.02
N LYS A 28 5.69 10.91 4.79
CA LYS A 28 7.12 11.09 4.47
C LYS A 28 7.51 10.36 3.18
N SER A 29 6.95 9.18 2.92
CA SER A 29 7.20 8.44 1.68
C SER A 29 6.67 9.19 0.46
N VAL A 30 5.46 9.76 0.55
CA VAL A 30 4.90 10.63 -0.50
C VAL A 30 5.77 11.86 -0.73
N ALA A 31 6.28 12.49 0.34
CA ALA A 31 7.16 13.65 0.23
C ALA A 31 8.45 13.31 -0.54
N VAL A 32 9.02 12.13 -0.35
CA VAL A 32 10.20 11.68 -1.13
C VAL A 32 9.86 11.57 -2.62
N LEU A 33 8.71 10.98 -2.97
CA LEU A 33 8.27 10.86 -4.36
C LEU A 33 8.06 12.24 -4.98
N LYS A 34 7.43 13.16 -4.26
CA LYS A 34 7.26 14.56 -4.67
C LYS A 34 8.61 15.23 -4.95
N ASP A 35 9.55 15.15 -4.00
CA ASP A 35 10.88 15.76 -4.14
C ASP A 35 11.65 15.22 -5.34
N LEU A 36 11.51 13.92 -5.65
CA LEU A 36 12.13 13.31 -6.82
C LEU A 36 11.53 13.84 -8.13
N LEU A 37 10.21 13.92 -8.22
CA LEU A 37 9.52 14.47 -9.40
C LEU A 37 9.84 15.95 -9.62
N GLU A 38 9.89 16.75 -8.56
CA GLU A 38 10.24 18.17 -8.65
C GLU A 38 11.70 18.38 -9.06
N LYS A 39 12.63 17.51 -8.66
CA LYS A 39 14.03 17.54 -9.14
C LYS A 39 14.17 17.25 -10.62
N GLU A 40 13.28 16.43 -11.17
CA GLU A 40 13.20 16.16 -12.61
C GLU A 40 12.43 17.26 -13.37
N GLY A 41 12.04 18.34 -12.68
CA GLY A 41 11.38 19.51 -13.29
C GLY A 41 9.86 19.40 -13.42
N HIS A 42 9.25 18.36 -12.86
CA HIS A 42 7.79 18.22 -12.84
C HIS A 42 7.17 19.04 -11.71
N THR A 43 5.91 19.42 -11.87
CA THR A 43 5.12 20.09 -10.82
C THR A 43 4.24 19.05 -10.13
N TRP A 44 4.45 18.85 -8.83
CA TRP A 44 3.57 18.00 -8.02
C TRP A 44 2.27 18.71 -7.71
N LYS A 45 1.16 18.04 -8.00
CA LYS A 45 -0.17 18.46 -7.56
C LYS A 45 -0.72 17.43 -6.59
N ASP A 46 -0.76 17.81 -5.34
CA ASP A 46 -1.22 16.94 -4.27
C ASP A 46 -2.73 16.75 -4.31
N PHE A 47 -3.18 15.50 -4.24
CA PHE A 47 -4.58 15.14 -4.15
C PHE A 47 -4.79 14.12 -3.03
N ALA A 48 -4.57 14.57 -1.80
CA ALA A 48 -4.70 13.76 -0.61
C ALA A 48 -6.17 13.60 -0.21
N VAL A 49 -6.63 12.34 -0.06
CA VAL A 49 -7.98 11.99 0.43
C VAL A 49 -7.82 11.08 1.64
N ALA A 50 -7.91 11.66 2.84
CA ALA A 50 -7.72 10.93 4.09
C ALA A 50 -8.88 9.98 4.40
N GLY A 51 -8.56 8.91 5.13
CA GLY A 51 -9.52 8.03 5.80
C GLY A 51 -9.84 6.72 5.08
N GLY A 52 -10.45 5.81 5.84
CA GLY A 52 -10.98 4.52 5.37
C GLY A 52 -9.97 3.55 4.75
N GLY A 53 -8.66 3.69 5.07
CA GLY A 53 -7.66 2.83 4.44
C GLY A 53 -7.65 2.92 2.91
N GLY A 54 -8.13 4.05 2.35
CA GLY A 54 -8.20 4.31 0.91
C GLY A 54 -9.60 4.19 0.29
N ASP A 55 -10.61 3.75 1.00
CA ASP A 55 -11.96 3.52 0.43
C ASP A 55 -12.61 4.82 -0.05
N THR A 56 -12.44 5.91 0.72
CA THR A 56 -12.88 7.24 0.30
C THR A 56 -12.14 7.70 -0.95
N ALA A 57 -10.83 7.49 -1.02
CA ALA A 57 -10.02 7.83 -2.19
C ALA A 57 -10.45 7.02 -3.42
N MET A 58 -10.77 5.74 -3.28
CA MET A 58 -11.28 4.90 -4.38
C MET A 58 -12.63 5.36 -4.89
N THR A 59 -13.53 5.84 -4.01
CA THR A 59 -14.81 6.44 -4.43
C THR A 59 -14.58 7.69 -5.27
N VAL A 60 -13.68 8.56 -4.85
CA VAL A 60 -13.30 9.77 -5.59
C VAL A 60 -12.65 9.41 -6.93
N LEU A 61 -11.71 8.46 -6.94
CA LEU A 61 -11.05 7.99 -8.17
C LEU A 61 -12.06 7.47 -9.18
N ARG A 62 -13.00 6.63 -8.75
CA ARG A 62 -14.05 6.10 -9.62
C ARG A 62 -14.92 7.19 -10.21
N SER A 63 -15.35 8.15 -9.39
CA SER A 63 -16.15 9.29 -9.88
C SER A 63 -15.40 10.09 -10.94
N ARG A 64 -14.12 10.36 -10.74
CA ARG A 64 -13.29 11.10 -11.70
C ARG A 64 -13.00 10.31 -12.97
N ALA A 65 -12.76 9.01 -12.86
CA ALA A 65 -12.55 8.14 -14.02
C ALA A 65 -13.81 8.09 -14.91
N VAL A 66 -14.99 7.92 -14.32
CA VAL A 66 -16.28 7.94 -15.04
C VAL A 66 -16.53 9.30 -15.70
N ALA A 67 -16.15 10.40 -15.06
CA ALA A 67 -16.26 11.74 -15.61
C ALA A 67 -15.22 12.05 -16.70
N GLY A 68 -14.32 11.11 -17.03
CA GLY A 68 -13.25 11.31 -18.02
C GLY A 68 -12.14 12.26 -17.56
N ASN A 69 -12.00 12.48 -16.25
CA ASN A 69 -11.01 13.37 -15.65
C ASN A 69 -10.26 12.66 -14.50
N PRO A 70 -9.58 11.52 -14.75
CA PRO A 70 -8.76 10.85 -13.74
C PRO A 70 -7.53 11.69 -13.37
N PRO A 71 -6.93 11.50 -12.19
CA PRO A 71 -5.63 12.07 -11.85
C PRO A 71 -4.53 11.46 -12.74
N THR A 72 -3.36 12.08 -12.76
CA THR A 72 -2.18 11.55 -13.50
C THR A 72 -1.73 10.21 -12.93
N ALA A 73 -1.76 10.07 -11.62
CA ALA A 73 -1.48 8.83 -10.90
C ALA A 73 -2.38 8.70 -9.69
N ALA A 74 -2.65 7.46 -9.29
CA ALA A 74 -3.42 7.17 -8.09
C ALA A 74 -2.79 6.02 -7.31
N GLN A 75 -2.77 6.16 -5.99
CA GLN A 75 -2.48 5.05 -5.10
C GLN A 75 -3.64 4.06 -5.15
N VAL A 76 -3.34 2.77 -5.32
CA VAL A 76 -4.31 1.68 -5.28
C VAL A 76 -3.72 0.50 -4.51
N LYS A 77 -4.57 -0.31 -3.90
CA LYS A 77 -4.16 -1.57 -3.27
C LYS A 77 -3.92 -2.62 -4.35
N GLY A 78 -2.95 -3.51 -4.14
CA GLY A 78 -2.55 -4.52 -5.14
C GLY A 78 -3.70 -5.24 -5.84
N PRO A 79 -4.65 -5.88 -5.14
CA PRO A 79 -5.77 -6.59 -5.78
C PRO A 79 -6.68 -5.71 -6.64
N GLN A 80 -6.78 -4.41 -6.33
CA GLN A 80 -7.59 -3.46 -7.09
C GLN A 80 -7.00 -3.13 -8.46
N ILE A 81 -5.71 -3.41 -8.70
CA ILE A 81 -5.06 -3.18 -9.99
C ILE A 81 -5.77 -3.98 -11.09
N GLN A 82 -6.16 -5.24 -10.80
CA GLN A 82 -6.87 -6.08 -11.74
C GLN A 82 -8.23 -5.47 -12.13
N GLN A 83 -8.98 -4.98 -11.13
CA GLN A 83 -10.27 -4.32 -11.37
C GLN A 83 -10.14 -3.09 -12.25
N TRP A 84 -9.17 -2.22 -11.97
CA TRP A 84 -8.88 -1.04 -12.79
C TRP A 84 -8.37 -1.40 -14.18
N GLY A 85 -7.65 -2.52 -14.30
CA GLY A 85 -7.24 -3.09 -15.58
C GLY A 85 -8.42 -3.53 -16.44
N ASP A 86 -9.41 -4.19 -15.84
CA ASP A 86 -10.66 -4.58 -16.53
C ASP A 86 -11.46 -3.38 -17.03
N GLU A 87 -11.43 -2.26 -16.30
CA GLU A 87 -12.05 -0.98 -16.71
C GLU A 87 -11.28 -0.27 -17.85
N GLY A 88 -10.06 -0.72 -18.18
CA GLY A 88 -9.27 -0.19 -19.28
C GLY A 88 -8.73 1.23 -19.07
N VAL A 89 -8.63 1.70 -17.84
CA VAL A 89 -8.20 3.07 -17.50
C VAL A 89 -6.74 3.19 -17.10
N LEU A 90 -6.02 2.06 -17.00
CA LEU A 90 -4.61 2.03 -16.62
C LEU A 90 -3.70 2.19 -17.84
N ALA A 91 -2.63 2.96 -17.69
CA ALA A 91 -1.61 3.11 -18.71
C ALA A 91 -0.69 1.89 -18.77
N ASP A 92 -0.24 1.51 -19.98
CA ASP A 92 0.80 0.50 -20.16
C ASP A 92 2.18 1.07 -19.82
N LEU A 93 2.82 0.49 -18.80
CA LEU A 93 4.15 0.84 -18.33
C LEU A 93 5.22 -0.15 -18.83
N GLY A 94 4.87 -1.13 -19.66
CA GLY A 94 5.75 -2.21 -20.10
C GLY A 94 7.03 -1.73 -20.79
N ARG A 95 7.00 -0.58 -21.47
CA ARG A 95 8.21 0.01 -22.07
C ARG A 95 9.21 0.45 -21.00
N VAL A 96 8.73 1.13 -19.96
CA VAL A 96 9.57 1.60 -18.84
C VAL A 96 10.05 0.40 -18.03
N ALA A 97 9.15 -0.51 -17.71
CA ALA A 97 9.47 -1.72 -16.95
C ALA A 97 10.60 -2.54 -17.57
N ARG A 98 10.60 -2.69 -18.91
CA ARG A 98 11.66 -3.38 -19.63
C ARG A 98 12.98 -2.60 -19.62
N ALA A 99 12.91 -1.27 -19.82
CA ALA A 99 14.11 -0.42 -19.84
C ALA A 99 14.81 -0.42 -18.48
N GLU A 100 14.03 -0.40 -17.39
CA GLU A 100 14.51 -0.37 -16.01
C GLU A 100 14.64 -1.78 -15.39
N LYS A 101 14.37 -2.84 -16.18
CA LYS A 101 14.51 -4.25 -15.77
C LYS A 101 13.74 -4.58 -14.48
N TRP A 102 12.48 -4.20 -14.40
CA TRP A 102 11.69 -4.39 -13.19
C TRP A 102 11.54 -5.85 -12.78
N ASP A 103 11.49 -6.78 -13.73
CA ASP A 103 11.45 -8.23 -13.42
C ASP A 103 12.73 -8.75 -12.73
N ASP A 104 13.87 -8.05 -12.90
CA ASP A 104 15.14 -8.44 -12.28
C ASP A 104 15.27 -7.88 -10.84
N ILE A 105 14.54 -6.82 -10.49
CA ILE A 105 14.67 -6.08 -9.23
C ILE A 105 13.49 -6.26 -8.28
N LEU A 106 12.31 -6.62 -8.79
CA LEU A 106 11.12 -6.82 -7.97
C LEU A 106 10.99 -8.30 -7.56
N PRO A 107 10.55 -8.58 -6.33
CA PRO A 107 10.11 -9.93 -5.98
C PRO A 107 8.98 -10.38 -6.92
N GLU A 108 8.99 -11.64 -7.36
CA GLU A 108 8.05 -12.18 -8.32
C GLU A 108 6.58 -11.89 -7.96
N VAL A 109 6.19 -12.14 -6.71
CA VAL A 109 4.83 -11.87 -6.22
C VAL A 109 4.44 -10.39 -6.34
N VAL A 110 5.37 -9.46 -6.17
CA VAL A 110 5.13 -8.03 -6.34
C VAL A 110 5.03 -7.67 -7.81
N ALA A 111 5.94 -8.19 -8.64
CA ALA A 111 5.94 -8.00 -10.07
C ALA A 111 4.62 -8.47 -10.71
N ASP A 112 4.12 -9.63 -10.30
CA ASP A 112 2.88 -10.21 -10.84
C ASP A 112 1.64 -9.40 -10.48
N ILE A 113 1.55 -8.89 -9.25
CA ILE A 113 0.45 -8.01 -8.83
C ILE A 113 0.43 -6.70 -9.64
N MET A 114 1.60 -6.18 -10.06
CA MET A 114 1.71 -4.94 -10.85
C MET A 114 1.34 -5.12 -12.32
N LYS A 115 1.12 -6.35 -12.78
CA LYS A 115 0.79 -6.67 -14.17
C LYS A 115 -0.70 -6.92 -14.35
N TYR A 116 -1.21 -6.46 -15.48
CA TYR A 116 -2.52 -6.80 -16.01
C TYR A 116 -2.35 -7.39 -17.40
N LYS A 117 -2.88 -8.61 -17.64
CA LYS A 117 -2.72 -9.36 -18.91
C LYS A 117 -1.26 -9.42 -19.39
N GLY A 118 -0.34 -9.57 -18.44
CA GLY A 118 1.10 -9.72 -18.72
C GLY A 118 1.88 -8.43 -18.96
N SER A 119 1.24 -7.25 -18.93
CA SER A 119 1.92 -5.95 -19.02
C SER A 119 1.90 -5.21 -17.69
N TYR A 120 2.99 -4.54 -17.34
CA TYR A 120 3.01 -3.64 -16.18
C TYR A 120 2.06 -2.47 -16.38
N VAL A 121 1.19 -2.25 -15.42
CA VAL A 121 0.21 -1.15 -15.38
C VAL A 121 0.29 -0.36 -14.08
N ALA A 122 1.11 -0.80 -13.15
CA ALA A 122 1.34 -0.16 -11.87
C ALA A 122 2.81 -0.32 -11.45
N VAL A 123 3.25 0.50 -10.48
CA VAL A 123 4.55 0.38 -9.83
C VAL A 123 4.36 0.29 -8.32
N PRO A 124 5.16 -0.53 -7.60
CA PRO A 124 5.07 -0.59 -6.16
C PRO A 124 5.68 0.67 -5.54
N VAL A 125 4.94 1.33 -4.67
CA VAL A 125 5.46 2.44 -3.84
C VAL A 125 6.00 1.89 -2.54
N ASN A 126 5.34 0.87 -1.99
CA ASN A 126 5.74 0.13 -0.79
C ASN A 126 5.09 -1.25 -0.74
N VAL A 127 5.55 -2.05 0.20
CA VAL A 127 4.95 -3.35 0.56
C VAL A 127 4.69 -3.34 2.05
N HIS A 128 3.42 -3.54 2.45
CA HIS A 128 3.05 -3.63 3.85
C HIS A 128 3.04 -5.09 4.31
N ARG A 129 3.74 -5.37 5.39
CA ARG A 129 3.52 -6.57 6.17
C ARG A 129 2.42 -6.28 7.17
N ILE A 130 1.28 -6.95 7.05
CA ILE A 130 0.09 -6.68 7.86
C ILE A 130 -0.07 -7.59 9.08
N ASN A 131 0.62 -8.74 9.13
CA ASN A 131 0.54 -9.72 10.20
C ASN A 131 1.56 -9.46 11.33
N TRP A 132 1.64 -8.21 11.78
CA TRP A 132 2.41 -7.80 12.93
C TRP A 132 1.53 -7.75 14.17
N MET A 133 2.07 -8.21 15.30
CA MET A 133 1.51 -7.92 16.61
C MET A 133 2.42 -6.92 17.33
N TRP A 134 1.86 -5.81 17.73
CA TRP A 134 2.52 -4.82 18.57
C TRP A 134 2.08 -5.01 20.01
N VAL A 135 3.03 -5.09 20.92
CA VAL A 135 2.75 -5.27 22.35
C VAL A 135 3.17 -4.03 23.13
N ASN A 136 2.40 -3.72 24.18
CA ASN A 136 2.82 -2.76 25.19
C ASN A 136 3.52 -3.52 26.33
N PRO A 137 4.87 -3.42 26.47
CA PRO A 137 5.61 -4.18 27.48
C PRO A 137 5.14 -3.90 28.92
N GLU A 138 4.69 -2.67 29.18
CA GLU A 138 4.20 -2.27 30.52
C GLU A 138 2.90 -2.96 30.89
N VAL A 139 1.98 -3.13 29.94
CA VAL A 139 0.72 -3.88 30.13
C VAL A 139 1.01 -5.34 30.41
N PHE A 140 1.88 -5.97 29.63
CA PHE A 140 2.30 -7.35 29.84
C PHE A 140 2.95 -7.56 31.21
N ARG A 141 3.86 -6.67 31.60
CA ARG A 141 4.52 -6.71 32.90
C ARG A 141 3.52 -6.58 34.06
N LYS A 142 2.57 -5.65 34.00
CA LYS A 142 1.55 -5.45 35.04
C LYS A 142 0.61 -6.63 35.18
N ALA A 143 0.25 -7.26 34.06
CA ALA A 143 -0.62 -8.43 34.03
C ALA A 143 0.11 -9.74 34.39
N GLY A 144 1.43 -9.75 34.53
CA GLY A 144 2.22 -10.98 34.68
C GLY A 144 2.09 -11.90 33.46
N ALA A 145 1.81 -11.33 32.28
CA ALA A 145 1.70 -12.04 31.03
C ALA A 145 3.04 -12.07 30.28
N LYS A 146 3.25 -13.11 29.48
CA LYS A 146 4.39 -13.20 28.54
C LYS A 146 3.91 -12.80 27.15
N VAL A 147 4.85 -12.31 26.31
CA VAL A 147 4.58 -12.08 24.88
C VAL A 147 4.30 -13.43 24.22
N PRO A 148 3.14 -13.61 23.58
CA PRO A 148 2.74 -14.90 23.04
C PRO A 148 3.48 -15.22 21.73
N GLU A 149 3.75 -16.51 21.50
CA GLU A 149 4.30 -17.05 20.26
C GLU A 149 3.26 -17.90 19.50
N THR A 150 2.17 -18.27 20.17
CA THR A 150 1.07 -19.07 19.61
C THR A 150 -0.28 -18.42 19.88
N TRP A 151 -1.31 -18.83 19.14
CA TRP A 151 -2.68 -18.37 19.35
C TRP A 151 -3.22 -18.71 20.75
N GLY A 152 -2.92 -19.93 21.27
CA GLY A 152 -3.30 -20.31 22.63
C GLY A 152 -2.63 -19.44 23.70
N GLU A 153 -1.35 -19.12 23.53
CA GLU A 153 -0.65 -18.19 24.44
C GLU A 153 -1.20 -16.75 24.34
N LEU A 154 -1.67 -16.36 23.16
CA LEU A 154 -2.35 -15.05 22.97
C LEU A 154 -3.65 -14.99 23.79
N GLU A 155 -4.46 -16.06 23.76
CA GLU A 155 -5.68 -16.16 24.58
C GLU A 155 -5.37 -16.10 26.07
N GLU A 156 -4.37 -16.85 26.53
CA GLU A 156 -3.94 -16.83 27.94
C GLU A 156 -3.41 -15.44 28.36
N ALA A 157 -2.63 -14.80 27.52
CA ALA A 157 -2.13 -13.45 27.78
C ALA A 157 -3.26 -12.43 27.82
N ALA A 158 -4.21 -12.53 26.90
CA ALA A 158 -5.38 -11.66 26.84
C ALA A 158 -6.23 -11.80 28.12
N GLN A 159 -6.46 -13.03 28.59
CA GLN A 159 -7.19 -13.26 29.84
C GLN A 159 -6.49 -12.62 31.03
N LYS A 160 -5.17 -12.81 31.19
CA LYS A 160 -4.41 -12.18 32.27
C LYS A 160 -4.45 -10.67 32.25
N ILE A 161 -4.40 -10.08 31.06
CA ILE A 161 -4.49 -8.62 30.90
C ILE A 161 -5.87 -8.12 31.27
N GLN A 162 -6.92 -8.85 30.89
CA GLN A 162 -8.30 -8.53 31.24
C GLN A 162 -8.55 -8.64 32.75
N ASP A 163 -8.06 -9.70 33.39
CA ASP A 163 -8.18 -9.93 34.84
C ASP A 163 -7.45 -8.83 35.64
N ALA A 164 -6.39 -8.24 35.06
CA ALA A 164 -5.70 -7.09 35.62
C ALA A 164 -6.43 -5.74 35.36
N GLY A 165 -7.65 -5.76 34.81
CA GLY A 165 -8.47 -4.59 34.56
C GLY A 165 -8.00 -3.73 33.38
N MET A 166 -7.22 -4.29 32.46
CA MET A 166 -6.69 -3.60 31.29
C MET A 166 -7.32 -4.14 30.01
N VAL A 167 -7.23 -3.36 28.92
CA VAL A 167 -7.69 -3.77 27.59
C VAL A 167 -6.69 -4.77 26.98
N PRO A 168 -7.11 -6.03 26.71
CA PRO A 168 -6.18 -7.06 26.22
C PRO A 168 -5.77 -6.86 24.77
N ILE A 169 -6.68 -6.39 23.91
CA ILE A 169 -6.44 -6.17 22.49
C ILE A 169 -6.95 -4.79 22.12
N ALA A 170 -6.05 -3.92 21.65
CA ALA A 170 -6.42 -2.65 21.04
C ALA A 170 -6.65 -2.89 19.55
N PHE A 171 -7.90 -2.76 19.14
CA PHE A 171 -8.33 -3.09 17.78
C PHE A 171 -9.26 -1.98 17.24
N GLY A 172 -9.07 -1.58 15.99
CA GLY A 172 -9.95 -0.63 15.32
C GLY A 172 -11.09 -1.34 14.61
N GLY A 173 -12.26 -0.71 14.56
CA GLY A 173 -13.49 -1.28 13.97
C GLY A 173 -13.75 -0.81 12.54
N GLN A 174 -12.72 -0.54 11.74
CA GLN A 174 -12.91 -0.31 10.31
C GLN A 174 -12.74 -1.61 9.53
N ASP A 175 -13.48 -1.80 8.45
CA ASP A 175 -13.53 -3.02 7.65
C ASP A 175 -12.14 -3.54 7.26
N TRP A 176 -11.23 -2.65 6.83
CA TRP A 176 -9.87 -3.04 6.47
C TRP A 176 -9.04 -3.55 7.66
N GLN A 177 -9.30 -3.04 8.88
CA GLN A 177 -8.62 -3.51 10.11
C GLN A 177 -9.14 -4.90 10.49
N GLU A 178 -10.44 -5.11 10.39
CA GLU A 178 -11.07 -6.42 10.61
C GLU A 178 -10.55 -7.44 9.59
N ALA A 179 -10.50 -7.09 8.31
CA ALA A 179 -9.95 -7.94 7.27
C ALA A 179 -8.50 -8.36 7.55
N THR A 180 -7.62 -7.42 7.95
CA THR A 180 -6.21 -7.75 8.23
C THR A 180 -6.03 -8.70 9.41
N VAL A 181 -6.86 -8.60 10.45
CA VAL A 181 -6.84 -9.53 11.58
C VAL A 181 -7.40 -10.89 11.16
N PHE A 182 -8.52 -10.90 10.44
CA PHE A 182 -9.11 -12.14 9.92
C PHE A 182 -8.11 -12.91 9.04
N GLU A 183 -7.48 -12.25 8.08
CA GLU A 183 -6.46 -12.86 7.21
C GLU A 183 -5.27 -13.40 8.01
N SER A 184 -4.81 -12.66 9.03
CA SER A 184 -3.72 -13.11 9.90
C SER A 184 -4.09 -14.38 10.67
N ILE A 185 -5.33 -14.50 11.13
CA ILE A 185 -5.84 -15.69 11.80
C ILE A 185 -5.96 -16.85 10.81
N VAL A 186 -6.54 -16.62 9.64
CA VAL A 186 -6.74 -17.65 8.60
C VAL A 186 -5.39 -18.25 8.20
N ILE A 187 -4.39 -17.42 7.91
CA ILE A 187 -3.03 -17.88 7.56
C ILE A 187 -2.38 -18.61 8.76
N GLY A 188 -2.52 -18.06 9.97
CA GLY A 188 -1.90 -18.61 11.17
C GLY A 188 -2.48 -19.96 11.61
N VAL A 189 -3.77 -20.19 11.36
CA VAL A 189 -4.48 -21.44 11.74
C VAL A 189 -4.51 -22.43 10.58
N GLY A 190 -4.79 -21.96 9.37
CA GLY A 190 -4.98 -22.80 8.19
C GLY A 190 -3.72 -23.01 7.35
N GLY A 191 -2.71 -22.17 7.52
CA GLY A 191 -1.51 -22.16 6.69
C GLY A 191 -1.73 -21.52 5.31
N ALA A 192 -0.63 -21.39 4.57
CA ALA A 192 -0.64 -20.74 3.26
C ALA A 192 -1.45 -21.51 2.20
N ASP A 193 -1.47 -22.83 2.30
CA ASP A 193 -2.22 -23.68 1.34
C ASP A 193 -3.74 -23.56 1.50
N PHE A 194 -4.20 -23.15 2.68
CA PHE A 194 -5.62 -22.92 2.95
C PHE A 194 -6.06 -21.51 2.53
N TYR A 195 -5.16 -20.53 2.62
CA TYR A 195 -5.41 -19.12 2.27
C TYR A 195 -5.48 -18.91 0.75
#